data_9e56847d61875692420052de0e23b87b
#
_entry.id   9e56847d61875692420052de0e23b87b
#
_cell.length_a   1.000
_cell.length_b   1.000
_cell.length_c   1.000
_cell.angle_alpha   90.00
_cell.angle_beta   90.00
_cell.angle_gamma   90.00
#
_symmetry.space_group_name_H-M   'P 1'
#
loop_
_entity.id
_entity.type
_entity.pdbx_description
1 polymer ?
#
loop_
_entity_poly.entity_id
_entity_poly.type
_entity_poly.pdbx_seq_one_letter_code
_entity_poly.pdbx_strand_id
1 'polypeptide(L)'
;GNGPQVGMINNAFAYASADDGKTPEMPFPEAGAMSQGYIGYQLSQAILNDLKHRGINRSTACVVTQTVVDPEDPAFQNPTKPVGAFLSEEEAKAKAAETGWTFKEDAGRGWRQVVASPKPVRIVEFDAVKDLMDGGYVVVSTGGGGVPVFEKDGLYEGVPAVIDKDRSSAKLAA
;
A
#
# COMPACT_ATOMS: atom_id res chain seq x y z
N GLY A 1 -3.88 2.22 7.80
CA GLY A 1 -2.48 2.30 7.38
C GLY A 1 -1.82 0.95 7.36
N ASN A 2 -1.03 0.66 6.32
CA ASN A 2 -0.41 -0.66 6.08
C ASN A 2 1.13 -0.61 6.11
N GLY A 3 1.74 0.50 6.53
CA GLY A 3 3.19 0.68 6.50
C GLY A 3 4.00 -0.45 7.13
N PRO A 4 3.66 -0.92 8.35
CA PRO A 4 4.36 -2.06 8.96
C PRO A 4 4.23 -3.35 8.13
N GLN A 5 3.04 -3.65 7.62
CA GLN A 5 2.77 -4.87 6.87
C GLN A 5 3.46 -4.87 5.49
N VAL A 6 3.35 -3.77 4.74
CA VAL A 6 4.08 -3.61 3.48
C VAL A 6 5.59 -3.73 3.69
N GLY A 7 6.12 -3.09 4.72
CA GLY A 7 7.55 -3.16 5.03
C GLY A 7 8.00 -4.58 5.38
N MET A 8 7.21 -5.30 6.18
CA MET A 8 7.49 -6.69 6.53
C MET A 8 7.50 -7.60 5.29
N ILE A 9 6.49 -7.48 4.42
CA ILE A 9 6.40 -8.27 3.18
C ILE A 9 7.59 -7.95 2.27
N ASN A 10 7.83 -6.67 2.01
CA ASN A 10 8.93 -6.24 1.15
C ASN A 10 10.29 -6.74 1.65
N ASN A 11 10.57 -6.60 2.95
CA ASN A 11 11.81 -7.07 3.54
C ASN A 11 11.97 -8.59 3.47
N ALA A 12 10.88 -9.36 3.68
CA ALA A 12 10.91 -10.82 3.61
C ALA A 12 11.30 -11.31 2.20
N PHE A 13 10.70 -10.73 1.16
CA PHE A 13 11.03 -11.08 -0.22
C PHE A 13 12.44 -10.61 -0.63
N ALA A 14 12.83 -9.40 -0.24
CA ALA A 14 14.17 -8.90 -0.53
C ALA A 14 15.25 -9.76 0.14
N TYR A 15 15.03 -10.21 1.37
CA TYR A 15 15.95 -11.10 2.07
C TYR A 15 16.03 -12.48 1.39
N ALA A 16 14.88 -13.08 1.08
CA ALA A 16 14.83 -14.40 0.46
C ALA A 16 15.45 -14.40 -0.97
N SER A 17 15.19 -13.36 -1.76
CA SER A 17 15.79 -13.26 -3.10
C SER A 17 17.31 -13.09 -3.06
N ALA A 18 17.84 -12.41 -2.05
CA ALA A 18 19.28 -12.24 -1.86
C ALA A 18 19.96 -13.50 -1.35
N ASP A 19 19.29 -14.33 -0.54
CA ASP A 19 19.88 -15.53 0.08
C ASP A 19 20.02 -16.70 -0.88
N ASP A 20 18.93 -17.11 -1.54
CA ASP A 20 18.92 -18.33 -2.36
C ASP A 20 18.81 -18.11 -3.88
N GLY A 21 18.48 -16.90 -4.31
CA GLY A 21 18.27 -16.52 -5.71
C GLY A 21 17.13 -17.27 -6.41
N LYS A 22 16.32 -18.04 -5.66
CA LYS A 22 15.18 -18.81 -6.17
C LYS A 22 13.86 -18.09 -5.92
N THR A 23 13.78 -17.35 -4.82
CA THR A 23 12.62 -16.51 -4.52
C THR A 23 12.73 -15.23 -5.35
N PRO A 24 11.74 -14.91 -6.22
CA PRO A 24 11.81 -13.69 -7.00
C PRO A 24 11.72 -12.45 -6.11
N GLU A 25 12.38 -11.39 -6.52
CA GLU A 25 12.15 -10.08 -5.92
C GLU A 25 10.67 -9.67 -6.10
N MET A 26 10.06 -9.17 -5.03
CA MET A 26 8.65 -8.75 -5.07
C MET A 26 8.58 -7.26 -5.41
N PRO A 27 7.95 -6.89 -6.55
CA PRO A 27 7.74 -5.50 -6.86
C PRO A 27 6.91 -4.80 -5.77
N PHE A 28 7.17 -3.52 -5.54
CA PHE A 28 6.56 -2.80 -4.43
C PHE A 28 5.03 -2.67 -4.51
N PRO A 29 4.42 -2.49 -5.71
CA PRO A 29 2.96 -2.50 -5.86
C PRO A 29 2.32 -3.80 -5.39
N GLU A 30 2.92 -4.94 -5.71
CA GLU A 30 2.45 -6.28 -5.32
C GLU A 30 2.55 -6.47 -3.81
N ALA A 31 3.64 -6.02 -3.18
CA ALA A 31 3.75 -6.02 -1.71
C ALA A 31 2.64 -5.16 -1.07
N GLY A 32 2.28 -4.04 -1.71
CA GLY A 32 1.13 -3.22 -1.34
C GLY A 32 -0.18 -3.99 -1.43
N ALA A 33 -0.44 -4.69 -2.54
CA ALA A 33 -1.64 -5.51 -2.74
C ALA A 33 -1.73 -6.66 -1.73
N MET A 34 -0.62 -7.36 -1.48
CA MET A 34 -0.55 -8.44 -0.46
C MET A 34 -0.90 -7.90 0.94
N SER A 35 -0.43 -6.69 1.28
CA SER A 35 -0.75 -6.06 2.56
C SER A 35 -2.24 -5.75 2.71
N GLN A 36 -2.93 -5.38 1.62
CA GLN A 36 -4.38 -5.18 1.63
C GLN A 36 -5.12 -6.48 1.90
N GLY A 37 -4.71 -7.58 1.29
CA GLY A 37 -5.27 -8.91 1.57
C GLY A 37 -5.05 -9.34 3.02
N TYR A 38 -3.85 -9.17 3.54
CA TYR A 38 -3.52 -9.49 4.93
C TYR A 38 -4.38 -8.72 5.94
N ILE A 39 -4.43 -7.39 5.82
CA ILE A 39 -5.22 -6.54 6.72
C ILE A 39 -6.72 -6.73 6.47
N GLY A 40 -7.12 -6.82 5.21
CA GLY A 40 -8.52 -7.00 4.81
C GLY A 40 -9.12 -8.29 5.37
N TYR A 41 -8.37 -9.39 5.35
CA TYR A 41 -8.75 -10.64 6.00
C TYR A 41 -9.04 -10.44 7.50
N GLN A 42 -8.11 -9.84 8.23
CA GLN A 42 -8.25 -9.64 9.66
C GLN A 42 -9.43 -8.72 10.01
N LEU A 43 -9.57 -7.61 9.29
CA LEU A 43 -10.67 -6.66 9.51
C LEU A 43 -12.02 -7.28 9.16
N SER A 44 -12.13 -7.95 8.02
CA SER A 44 -13.38 -8.62 7.61
C SER A 44 -13.82 -9.67 8.63
N GLN A 45 -12.88 -10.48 9.12
CA GLN A 45 -13.17 -11.48 10.15
C GLN A 45 -13.64 -10.84 11.45
N ALA A 46 -12.94 -9.81 11.93
CA ALA A 46 -13.31 -9.10 13.16
C ALA A 46 -14.69 -8.45 13.05
N ILE A 47 -14.96 -7.76 11.93
CA ILE A 47 -16.26 -7.12 11.67
C ILE A 47 -17.38 -8.18 11.61
N LEU A 48 -17.18 -9.28 10.88
CA LEU A 48 -18.17 -10.36 10.78
C LEU A 48 -18.49 -10.97 12.14
N ASN A 49 -17.49 -11.17 12.98
CA ASN A 49 -17.69 -11.70 14.33
C ASN A 49 -18.50 -10.73 15.21
N ASP A 50 -18.19 -9.43 15.14
CA ASP A 50 -18.95 -8.40 15.88
C ASP A 50 -20.38 -8.26 15.37
N LEU A 51 -20.61 -8.26 14.06
CA LEU A 51 -21.95 -8.25 13.46
C LEU A 51 -22.80 -9.44 13.94
N LYS A 52 -22.21 -10.65 13.93
CA LYS A 52 -22.89 -11.86 14.45
C LYS A 52 -23.21 -11.75 15.94
N HIS A 53 -22.25 -11.26 16.73
CA HIS A 53 -22.46 -11.07 18.18
C HIS A 53 -23.61 -10.10 18.48
N ARG A 54 -23.78 -9.08 17.65
CA ARG A 54 -24.87 -8.09 17.76
C ARG A 54 -26.18 -8.52 17.10
N GLY A 55 -26.24 -9.69 16.48
CA GLY A 55 -27.41 -10.15 15.75
C GLY A 55 -27.70 -9.36 14.46
N ILE A 56 -26.70 -8.68 13.90
CA ILE A 56 -26.83 -7.90 12.68
C ILE A 56 -26.56 -8.79 11.47
N ASN A 57 -27.56 -8.99 10.63
CA ASN A 57 -27.46 -9.82 9.43
C ASN A 57 -26.86 -9.01 8.25
N ARG A 58 -25.55 -8.80 8.29
CA ARG A 58 -24.77 -8.19 7.19
C ARG A 58 -23.51 -8.99 6.94
N SER A 59 -23.04 -8.93 5.70
CA SER A 59 -21.76 -9.55 5.30
C SER A 59 -20.68 -8.49 5.09
N THR A 60 -19.43 -8.91 5.02
CA THR A 60 -18.30 -8.06 4.69
C THR A 60 -17.71 -8.47 3.34
N ALA A 61 -17.09 -7.54 2.66
CA ALA A 61 -16.26 -7.77 1.48
C ALA A 61 -14.94 -6.98 1.64
N CYS A 62 -13.84 -7.59 1.20
CA CYS A 62 -12.56 -6.87 1.07
C CYS A 62 -12.24 -6.72 -0.41
N VAL A 63 -12.01 -5.48 -0.85
CA VAL A 63 -11.64 -5.15 -2.21
C VAL A 63 -10.20 -4.67 -2.24
N VAL A 64 -9.33 -5.40 -2.95
CA VAL A 64 -8.00 -4.88 -3.27
C VAL A 64 -8.19 -3.68 -4.19
N THR A 65 -7.68 -2.55 -3.76
CA THR A 65 -7.99 -1.25 -4.36
C THR A 65 -6.75 -0.68 -5.03
N GLN A 66 -6.92 -0.17 -6.25
CA GLN A 66 -5.92 0.56 -7.01
C GLN A 66 -6.26 2.06 -7.00
N THR A 67 -5.23 2.88 -6.95
CA THR A 67 -5.37 4.35 -6.91
C THR A 67 -4.56 4.96 -8.05
N VAL A 68 -5.26 5.55 -9.00
CA VAL A 68 -4.61 6.26 -10.11
C VAL A 68 -3.92 7.50 -9.59
N VAL A 69 -2.69 7.70 -10.02
CA VAL A 69 -1.85 8.86 -9.71
C VAL A 69 -1.35 9.52 -10.98
N ASP A 70 -1.06 10.81 -10.89
CA ASP A 70 -0.48 11.57 -11.99
C ASP A 70 1.03 11.26 -12.09
N PRO A 71 1.54 10.79 -13.24
CA PRO A 71 2.97 10.55 -13.44
C PRO A 71 3.82 11.83 -13.29
N GLU A 72 3.23 13.01 -13.50
CA GLU A 72 3.89 14.30 -13.36
C GLU A 72 3.80 14.88 -11.92
N ASP A 73 3.24 14.13 -10.96
CA ASP A 73 3.16 14.59 -9.56
C ASP A 73 4.59 14.87 -9.02
N PRO A 74 4.84 16.06 -8.48
CA PRO A 74 6.16 16.44 -7.96
C PRO A 74 6.67 15.53 -6.83
N ALA A 75 5.83 14.72 -6.21
CA ALA A 75 6.25 13.72 -5.23
C ALA A 75 7.23 12.68 -5.80
N PHE A 76 7.16 12.39 -7.11
CA PHE A 76 8.12 11.50 -7.77
C PHE A 76 9.52 12.10 -7.87
N GLN A 77 9.63 13.41 -7.93
CA GLN A 77 10.91 14.13 -7.95
C GLN A 77 11.52 14.27 -6.54
N ASN A 78 10.69 14.24 -5.50
CA ASN A 78 11.13 14.37 -4.12
C ASN A 78 10.44 13.37 -3.19
N PRO A 79 10.91 12.11 -3.15
CA PRO A 79 10.38 11.07 -2.26
C PRO A 79 10.53 11.47 -0.78
N THR A 80 9.44 11.36 -0.03
CA THR A 80 9.39 11.75 1.39
C THR A 80 8.68 10.77 2.30
N LYS A 81 7.96 9.78 1.76
CA LYS A 81 7.18 8.83 2.58
C LYS A 81 8.07 7.71 3.10
N PRO A 82 8.34 7.61 4.42
CA PRO A 82 9.19 6.57 4.96
C PRO A 82 8.51 5.20 4.89
N VAL A 83 9.25 4.19 4.45
CA VAL A 83 8.82 2.79 4.38
C VAL A 83 9.91 1.86 4.92
N GLY A 84 9.55 0.63 5.24
CA GLY A 84 10.49 -0.41 5.66
C GLY A 84 11.07 -0.21 7.07
N ALA A 85 12.14 -0.94 7.35
CA ALA A 85 12.83 -0.95 8.63
C ALA A 85 13.71 0.28 8.85
N PHE A 86 14.07 0.54 10.11
CA PHE A 86 15.11 1.49 10.45
C PHE A 86 16.49 0.87 10.22
N LEU A 87 17.38 1.62 9.63
CA LEU A 87 18.76 1.27 9.33
C LEU A 87 19.71 2.24 10.02
N SER A 88 20.96 1.84 10.22
CA SER A 88 22.04 2.77 10.49
C SER A 88 22.34 3.61 9.25
N GLU A 89 23.07 4.70 9.41
CA GLU A 89 23.50 5.55 8.30
C GLU A 89 24.38 4.77 7.31
N GLU A 90 25.25 3.92 7.82
CA GLU A 90 26.17 3.10 7.00
C GLU A 90 25.40 2.08 6.15
N GLU A 91 24.45 1.36 6.77
CA GLU A 91 23.58 0.40 6.07
C GLU A 91 22.72 1.09 5.01
N ALA A 92 22.17 2.26 5.32
CA ALA A 92 21.38 3.05 4.36
C ALA A 92 22.19 3.51 3.16
N LYS A 93 23.43 3.97 3.37
CA LYS A 93 24.34 4.36 2.30
C LYS A 93 24.75 3.17 1.42
N ALA A 94 25.06 2.02 2.03
CA ALA A 94 25.38 0.80 1.31
C ALA A 94 24.21 0.35 0.43
N LYS A 95 22.98 0.28 1.00
CA LYS A 95 21.78 -0.07 0.24
C LYS A 95 21.44 0.95 -0.86
N ALA A 96 21.64 2.23 -0.62
CA ALA A 96 21.42 3.25 -1.64
C ALA A 96 22.36 3.06 -2.83
N ALA A 97 23.61 2.70 -2.58
CA ALA A 97 24.59 2.43 -3.64
C ALA A 97 24.26 1.16 -4.44
N GLU A 98 23.73 0.13 -3.78
CA GLU A 98 23.35 -1.14 -4.38
C GLU A 98 22.05 -1.05 -5.20
N THR A 99 21.02 -0.38 -4.66
CA THR A 99 19.65 -0.41 -5.18
C THR A 99 19.23 0.85 -5.93
N GLY A 100 19.97 1.96 -5.77
CA GLY A 100 19.55 3.28 -6.24
C GLY A 100 18.39 3.90 -5.44
N TRP A 101 17.96 3.27 -4.35
CA TRP A 101 16.87 3.77 -3.51
C TRP A 101 17.31 5.00 -2.71
N THR A 102 16.35 5.84 -2.39
CA THR A 102 16.57 7.03 -1.55
C THR A 102 16.29 6.70 -0.09
N PHE A 103 17.23 7.10 0.79
CA PHE A 103 17.07 6.96 2.24
C PHE A 103 17.16 8.34 2.90
N LYS A 104 16.38 8.53 3.95
CA LYS A 104 16.40 9.76 4.77
C LYS A 104 16.39 9.39 6.26
N GLU A 105 16.98 10.25 7.06
CA GLU A 105 16.91 10.17 8.52
C GLU A 105 15.47 10.42 8.97
N ASP A 106 14.96 9.59 9.88
CA ASP A 106 13.57 9.63 10.37
C ASP A 106 13.55 9.95 11.87
N ALA A 107 13.52 11.21 12.19
CA ALA A 107 13.26 11.77 13.52
C ALA A 107 14.14 11.20 14.65
N GLY A 108 15.43 11.05 14.45
CA GLY A 108 16.39 10.55 15.43
C GLY A 108 16.34 9.06 15.70
N ARG A 109 15.51 8.31 14.96
CA ARG A 109 15.32 6.85 15.14
C ARG A 109 16.18 6.00 14.20
N GLY A 110 16.85 6.62 13.25
CA GLY A 110 17.65 5.98 12.21
C GLY A 110 17.21 6.37 10.81
N TRP A 111 17.75 5.69 9.84
CA TRP A 111 17.50 5.94 8.41
C TRP A 111 16.45 4.99 7.85
N ARG A 112 15.58 5.51 7.01
CA ARG A 112 14.57 4.70 6.31
C ARG A 112 14.56 5.01 4.83
N GLN A 113 14.21 3.98 4.05
CA GLN A 113 13.86 4.20 2.65
C GLN A 113 12.69 5.18 2.56
N VAL A 114 12.77 6.11 1.62
CA VAL A 114 11.65 7.00 1.29
C VAL A 114 11.20 6.77 -0.13
N VAL A 115 9.89 6.73 -0.32
CA VAL A 115 9.24 6.58 -1.62
C VAL A 115 8.37 7.79 -1.93
N ALA A 116 7.99 7.94 -3.19
CA ALA A 116 7.03 8.96 -3.60
C ALA A 116 5.69 8.77 -2.88
N SER A 117 5.00 9.88 -2.60
CA SER A 117 3.64 9.87 -2.05
C SER A 117 2.74 10.83 -2.85
N PRO A 118 2.41 10.46 -4.10
CA PRO A 118 1.60 11.30 -4.98
C PRO A 118 0.17 11.45 -4.49
N LYS A 119 -0.53 12.43 -5.03
CA LYS A 119 -1.95 12.66 -4.72
C LYS A 119 -2.83 11.67 -5.49
N PRO A 120 -3.87 11.09 -4.86
CA PRO A 120 -4.83 10.24 -5.55
C PRO A 120 -5.65 11.06 -6.55
N VAL A 121 -5.72 10.59 -7.79
CA VAL A 121 -6.58 11.16 -8.83
C VAL A 121 -7.97 10.53 -8.74
N ARG A 122 -8.04 9.20 -8.76
CA ARG A 122 -9.27 8.42 -8.59
C ARG A 122 -8.98 7.01 -8.07
N ILE A 123 -10.00 6.38 -7.55
CA ILE A 123 -9.98 4.97 -7.13
C ILE A 123 -10.54 4.13 -8.29
N VAL A 124 -9.79 3.11 -8.72
CA VAL A 124 -10.18 2.29 -9.87
C VAL A 124 -11.47 1.52 -9.59
N GLU A 125 -11.53 0.90 -8.41
CA GLU A 125 -12.65 0.05 -7.97
C GLU A 125 -13.79 0.83 -7.32
N PHE A 126 -13.91 2.15 -7.53
CA PHE A 126 -14.92 3.00 -6.91
C PHE A 126 -16.34 2.45 -7.11
N ASP A 127 -16.71 2.14 -8.36
CA ASP A 127 -18.06 1.64 -8.68
C ASP A 127 -18.33 0.29 -8.01
N ALA A 128 -17.36 -0.61 -8.01
CA ALA A 128 -17.48 -1.91 -7.36
C ALA A 128 -17.67 -1.78 -5.83
N VAL A 129 -16.93 -0.87 -5.19
CA VAL A 129 -17.07 -0.58 -3.76
C VAL A 129 -18.47 0.00 -3.48
N LYS A 130 -18.91 0.94 -4.32
CA LYS A 130 -20.25 1.54 -4.20
C LYS A 130 -21.36 0.50 -4.34
N ASP A 131 -21.30 -0.35 -5.36
CA ASP A 131 -22.31 -1.39 -5.61
C ASP A 131 -22.39 -2.39 -4.43
N LEU A 132 -21.26 -2.78 -3.87
CA LEU A 132 -21.22 -3.62 -2.68
C LEU A 132 -21.85 -2.92 -1.47
N MET A 133 -21.58 -1.63 -1.26
CA MET A 133 -22.18 -0.85 -0.17
C MET A 133 -23.71 -0.71 -0.36
N ASP A 134 -24.15 -0.41 -1.58
CA ASP A 134 -25.58 -0.32 -1.93
C ASP A 134 -26.27 -1.69 -1.76
N GLY A 135 -25.55 -2.78 -2.02
CA GLY A 135 -25.96 -4.16 -1.73
C GLY A 135 -25.97 -4.54 -0.25
N GLY A 136 -25.62 -3.63 0.65
CA GLY A 136 -25.69 -3.81 2.10
C GLY A 136 -24.45 -4.44 2.74
N TYR A 137 -23.36 -4.61 2.02
CA TYR A 137 -22.10 -5.10 2.59
C TYR A 137 -21.37 -4.04 3.42
N VAL A 138 -20.60 -4.48 4.40
CA VAL A 138 -19.56 -3.66 5.01
C VAL A 138 -18.27 -3.87 4.20
N VAL A 139 -17.79 -2.82 3.54
CA VAL A 139 -16.68 -2.94 2.60
C VAL A 139 -15.37 -2.45 3.23
N VAL A 140 -14.35 -3.28 3.18
CA VAL A 140 -12.97 -2.91 3.48
C VAL A 140 -12.26 -2.62 2.16
N SER A 141 -11.83 -1.39 1.96
CA SER A 141 -11.20 -0.92 0.71
C SER A 141 -10.12 0.13 0.98
N THR A 142 -9.40 0.56 -0.02
CA THR A 142 -8.32 1.57 0.07
C THR A 142 -7.26 1.28 1.14
N GLY A 143 -7.02 0.01 1.46
CA GLY A 143 -6.05 -0.38 2.48
C GLY A 143 -4.67 0.24 2.23
N GLY A 144 -4.17 1.02 3.21
CA GLY A 144 -2.91 1.74 3.10
C GLY A 144 -2.87 2.89 2.09
N GLY A 145 -3.99 3.19 1.42
CA GLY A 145 -4.10 4.19 0.37
C GLY A 145 -4.38 3.61 -1.02
N GLY A 146 -4.47 2.28 -1.14
CA GLY A 146 -4.56 1.58 -2.42
C GLY A 146 -3.19 1.36 -3.08
N VAL A 147 -3.15 0.48 -4.08
CA VAL A 147 -1.96 0.26 -4.91
C VAL A 147 -1.86 1.42 -5.90
N PRO A 148 -0.76 2.21 -5.89
CA PRO A 148 -0.59 3.28 -6.86
C PRO A 148 -0.42 2.72 -8.26
N VAL A 149 -1.15 3.29 -9.23
CA VAL A 149 -1.05 2.91 -10.64
C VAL A 149 -1.01 4.14 -11.52
N PHE A 150 -0.25 4.07 -12.62
CA PHE A 150 -0.44 4.96 -13.76
C PHE A 150 -1.53 4.43 -14.65
N GLU A 151 -2.24 5.32 -15.30
CA GLU A 151 -3.17 4.99 -16.37
C GLU A 151 -2.66 5.56 -17.68
N LYS A 152 -2.43 4.69 -18.65
CA LYS A 152 -1.98 5.07 -19.98
C LYS A 152 -2.72 4.23 -21.02
N ASP A 153 -3.34 4.88 -21.98
CA ASP A 153 -4.07 4.24 -23.08
C ASP A 153 -5.15 3.23 -22.59
N GLY A 154 -5.77 3.51 -21.43
CA GLY A 154 -6.77 2.65 -20.80
C GLY A 154 -6.20 1.42 -20.08
N LEU A 155 -4.89 1.32 -19.95
CA LEU A 155 -4.19 0.26 -19.21
C LEU A 155 -3.61 0.80 -17.91
N TYR A 156 -3.53 -0.07 -16.90
CA TYR A 156 -2.96 0.25 -15.59
C TYR A 156 -1.61 -0.42 -15.42
N GLU A 157 -0.67 0.33 -14.86
CA GLU A 157 0.67 -0.15 -14.52
C GLU A 157 0.99 0.24 -13.07
N GLY A 158 1.41 -0.74 -12.25
CA GLY A 158 1.79 -0.51 -10.86
C GLY A 158 3.01 0.38 -10.73
N VAL A 159 3.01 1.28 -9.73
CA VAL A 159 4.07 2.27 -9.52
C VAL A 159 4.66 2.10 -8.12
N PRO A 160 6.02 2.15 -7.96
CA PRO A 160 6.66 2.06 -6.66
C PRO A 160 6.48 3.37 -5.86
N ALA A 161 5.31 3.55 -5.28
CA ALA A 161 4.90 4.69 -4.48
C ALA A 161 3.98 4.24 -3.34
N VAL A 162 3.65 5.14 -2.41
CA VAL A 162 2.70 4.90 -1.33
C VAL A 162 1.75 6.09 -1.23
N ILE A 163 0.47 5.84 -1.40
CA ILE A 163 -0.55 6.88 -1.24
C ILE A 163 -0.80 7.14 0.25
N ASP A 164 -1.07 8.37 0.60
CA ASP A 164 -1.57 8.70 1.93
C ASP A 164 -3.01 8.18 2.08
N LYS A 165 -3.21 7.28 3.06
CA LYS A 165 -4.50 6.62 3.30
C LYS A 165 -5.65 7.60 3.54
N ASP A 166 -5.37 8.73 4.17
CA ASP A 166 -6.39 9.71 4.49
C ASP A 166 -6.89 10.41 3.22
N ARG A 167 -5.97 10.67 2.28
CA ARG A 167 -6.31 11.23 0.96
C ARG A 167 -7.12 10.25 0.11
N SER A 168 -6.73 8.97 0.07
CA SER A 168 -7.48 7.95 -0.67
C SER A 168 -8.86 7.70 -0.07
N SER A 169 -8.97 7.66 1.25
CA SER A 169 -10.26 7.52 1.93
C SER A 169 -11.17 8.72 1.66
N ALA A 170 -10.64 9.95 1.71
CA ALA A 170 -11.39 11.14 1.34
C ALA A 170 -11.83 11.11 -0.13
N LYS A 171 -10.96 10.61 -1.02
CA LYS A 171 -11.28 10.47 -2.46
C LYS A 171 -12.36 9.43 -2.73
N LEU A 172 -12.38 8.36 -1.96
CA LEU A 172 -13.43 7.33 -2.05
C LEU A 172 -14.77 7.84 -1.52
N ALA A 173 -14.77 8.73 -0.52
CA ALA A 173 -15.99 9.24 0.12
C ALA A 173 -16.61 10.45 -0.60
N ALA A 174 -15.91 11.05 -1.57
CA ALA A 174 -16.36 12.25 -2.32
C ALA A 174 -17.17 11.86 -3.55
#